data_6279364556681962875cf754a43d05c7
#
_entry.id   6279364556681962875cf754a43d05c7
#
_cell.length_a   1.000
_cell.length_b   1.000
_cell.length_c   1.000
_cell.angle_alpha   90.00
_cell.angle_beta   90.00
_cell.angle_gamma   90.00
#
_symmetry.space_group_name_H-M   'P 1'
#
loop_
_entity.id
_entity.type
_entity.pdbx_description
1 polymer ?
#
loop_
_entity_poly.entity_id
_entity_poly.type
_entity_poly.pdbx_seq_one_letter_code
_entity_poly.pdbx_strand_id
1 'polypeptide(L)'
;MFRIVLVCVLLFACVASAQEHQHPVPAPAAQEHQHHSSDAQASLFSGRDGSGTSWLPEPSPMYAGHARAGSWELMWHGNVFLQFINESAEEHRGAHQTGSINWAMGMARRRAGSGRVGVRTMLSLEPWTIGGCGYPDLLATGESCDGDTIHDRQHQHDLFMELALEYERPIGGIRWFAYGGPVGEPALGPAAFPHRVSALSNPIAPIAHHWLDATHITFGVLTTGVRAARWSAEASVFNGREPDEDRMDFDFGALDSYSARFSVALRPSTVLQVSAGLLNDAEREGGLPPNDVTRVTASASYHRAINVSTLWASTVAWGMNDEPLNTTHALLVESVLSMRDRHVGFFRAEVVGKPAHDLHVHESNEVFTVGKIQLGYTHYLRAVRGVQLGMGGSFAGSLVPSALAPRYGGRVAPGVAVFLALRPAAHAM
;
A
#
# COMPACT_ATOMS: atom_id res chain seq x y z
N MET A 1 8.65 -25.22 5.90
CA MET A 1 7.93 -24.04 5.42
C MET A 1 8.73 -23.17 4.45
N PHE A 2 9.99 -22.85 4.74
CA PHE A 2 10.85 -22.06 3.83
C PHE A 2 11.04 -22.61 2.40
N ARG A 3 10.96 -23.93 2.19
CA ARG A 3 11.15 -24.54 0.86
C ARG A 3 9.98 -24.35 -0.11
N ILE A 4 8.75 -24.12 0.38
CA ILE A 4 7.56 -23.96 -0.47
C ILE A 4 7.45 -22.55 -1.01
N VAL A 5 7.83 -21.53 -0.22
CA VAL A 5 7.83 -20.12 -0.66
C VAL A 5 8.85 -19.89 -1.79
N LEU A 6 10.00 -20.57 -1.71
CA LEU A 6 11.04 -20.46 -2.74
C LEU A 6 10.62 -21.08 -4.09
N VAL A 7 9.81 -22.15 -4.07
CA VAL A 7 9.32 -22.80 -5.30
C VAL A 7 8.29 -21.95 -6.04
N CYS A 8 7.41 -21.22 -5.33
CA CYS A 8 6.44 -20.34 -5.97
C CYS A 8 7.10 -19.11 -6.65
N VAL A 9 8.18 -18.57 -6.07
CA VAL A 9 8.95 -17.47 -6.67
C VAL A 9 9.69 -17.96 -7.93
N LEU A 10 10.20 -19.18 -7.95
CA LEU A 10 10.90 -19.76 -9.09
C LEU A 10 9.98 -20.11 -10.27
N LEU A 11 8.73 -20.47 -10.03
CA LEU A 11 7.77 -20.77 -11.12
C LEU A 11 7.36 -19.50 -11.92
N PHE A 12 7.33 -18.34 -11.28
CA PHE A 12 7.12 -17.07 -12.00
C PHE A 12 8.37 -16.56 -12.74
N ALA A 13 9.56 -16.97 -12.35
CA ALA A 13 10.81 -16.61 -13.02
C ALA A 13 11.07 -17.43 -14.30
N CYS A 14 10.56 -18.67 -14.39
CA CYS A 14 10.80 -19.55 -15.53
C CYS A 14 10.07 -19.18 -16.84
N VAL A 15 9.05 -18.30 -16.79
CA VAL A 15 8.33 -17.86 -18.01
C VAL A 15 9.05 -16.72 -18.76
N ALA A 16 10.11 -16.14 -18.20
CA ALA A 16 10.80 -14.97 -18.74
C ALA A 16 12.05 -15.29 -19.60
N SER A 17 12.40 -16.55 -19.83
CA SER A 17 13.57 -16.93 -20.65
C SER A 17 13.17 -17.51 -22.02
N ALA A 18 12.37 -16.78 -22.80
CA ALA A 18 12.19 -17.03 -24.21
C ALA A 18 13.26 -16.24 -24.98
N GLN A 19 14.07 -16.99 -25.70
CA GLN A 19 15.25 -16.61 -26.44
C GLN A 19 14.99 -15.53 -27.51
N GLU A 20 15.80 -14.48 -27.48
CA GLU A 20 15.84 -13.40 -28.46
C GLU A 20 16.66 -13.87 -29.68
N HIS A 21 15.98 -14.19 -30.78
CA HIS A 21 16.63 -14.32 -32.11
C HIS A 21 16.59 -12.97 -32.81
N GLN A 22 17.73 -12.33 -32.95
CA GLN A 22 17.91 -11.10 -33.73
C GLN A 22 17.96 -11.42 -35.24
N HIS A 23 17.01 -10.86 -35.99
CA HIS A 23 17.14 -10.69 -37.42
C HIS A 23 17.40 -9.20 -37.73
N PRO A 24 18.38 -8.85 -38.57
CA PRO A 24 18.64 -7.46 -38.93
C PRO A 24 17.57 -6.94 -39.88
N VAL A 25 16.89 -5.86 -39.52
CA VAL A 25 15.97 -5.09 -40.35
C VAL A 25 16.72 -3.88 -40.92
N PRO A 26 16.63 -3.57 -42.23
CA PRO A 26 17.28 -2.42 -42.84
C PRO A 26 16.65 -1.11 -42.35
N ALA A 27 17.49 -0.11 -42.08
CA ALA A 27 17.10 1.22 -41.64
C ALA A 27 16.24 1.95 -42.69
N PRO A 28 15.10 2.56 -42.35
CA PRO A 28 14.40 3.51 -43.17
C PRO A 28 15.09 4.88 -43.11
N ALA A 29 15.12 5.56 -44.27
CA ALA A 29 15.70 6.88 -44.43
C ALA A 29 15.05 7.93 -43.51
N ALA A 30 15.91 8.79 -42.95
CA ALA A 30 15.50 9.90 -42.09
C ALA A 30 14.57 10.87 -42.83
N GLN A 31 13.31 10.94 -42.42
CA GLN A 31 12.46 12.10 -42.69
C GLN A 31 12.66 13.07 -41.50
N GLU A 32 13.21 14.23 -41.79
CA GLU A 32 13.23 15.38 -40.91
C GLU A 32 11.77 15.80 -40.62
N HIS A 33 11.20 15.34 -39.51
CA HIS A 33 10.02 15.95 -38.96
C HIS A 33 10.47 17.19 -38.19
N GLN A 34 10.13 18.36 -38.74
CA GLN A 34 10.17 19.62 -38.00
C GLN A 34 9.29 19.46 -36.75
N HIS A 35 9.96 19.27 -35.61
CA HIS A 35 9.31 19.41 -34.31
C HIS A 35 8.88 20.86 -34.13
N HIS A 36 7.61 21.15 -34.34
CA HIS A 36 6.99 22.29 -33.66
C HIS A 36 7.16 22.07 -32.17
N SER A 37 8.12 22.76 -31.56
CA SER A 37 8.28 22.88 -30.12
C SER A 37 7.08 23.64 -29.57
N SER A 38 5.94 22.97 -29.35
CA SER A 38 5.05 23.40 -28.31
C SER A 38 5.81 23.11 -27.01
N ASP A 39 6.03 24.15 -26.18
CA ASP A 39 6.51 24.03 -24.81
C ASP A 39 5.55 23.15 -23.99
N ALA A 40 5.62 21.84 -24.17
CA ALA A 40 4.98 20.88 -23.31
C ALA A 40 5.75 20.91 -21.99
N GLN A 41 5.32 21.79 -21.10
CA GLN A 41 5.87 21.92 -19.76
C GLN A 41 5.75 20.55 -19.09
N ALA A 42 6.89 19.95 -18.69
CA ALA A 42 6.92 18.64 -18.04
C ALA A 42 5.96 18.64 -16.84
N SER A 43 5.18 17.54 -16.71
CA SER A 43 4.21 17.39 -15.62
C SER A 43 4.87 17.55 -14.26
N LEU A 44 4.15 18.16 -13.33
CA LEU A 44 4.55 18.28 -11.93
C LEU A 44 4.32 16.99 -11.13
N PHE A 45 3.61 16.01 -11.70
CA PHE A 45 3.40 14.68 -11.14
C PHE A 45 4.36 13.67 -11.75
N SER A 46 4.75 12.67 -10.97
CA SER A 46 5.70 11.64 -11.37
C SER A 46 5.15 10.25 -11.03
N GLY A 47 5.36 9.26 -11.90
CA GLY A 47 5.08 7.87 -11.60
C GLY A 47 5.88 7.31 -10.42
N ARG A 48 6.93 8.03 -9.98
CA ARG A 48 7.68 7.69 -8.76
C ARG A 48 7.00 8.11 -7.45
N ASP A 49 5.99 8.98 -7.51
CA ASP A 49 5.30 9.45 -6.31
C ASP A 49 4.43 8.31 -5.78
N GLY A 50 4.72 7.82 -4.58
CA GLY A 50 3.93 6.86 -3.81
C GLY A 50 2.99 7.55 -2.83
N SER A 51 2.48 6.82 -1.84
CA SER A 51 1.75 7.41 -0.71
C SER A 51 2.66 8.29 0.13
N GLY A 52 2.10 9.31 0.76
CA GLY A 52 2.89 10.28 1.53
C GLY A 52 4.07 10.83 0.71
N THR A 53 5.27 10.60 1.21
CA THR A 53 6.53 10.98 0.56
C THR A 53 7.32 9.80 0.00
N SER A 54 6.75 8.59 0.01
CA SER A 54 7.40 7.35 -0.43
C SER A 54 7.69 7.32 -1.94
N TRP A 55 8.64 6.46 -2.33
CA TRP A 55 9.03 6.29 -3.72
C TRP A 55 8.59 4.95 -4.31
N LEU A 56 8.15 5.00 -5.56
CA LEU A 56 7.91 3.85 -6.42
C LEU A 56 9.00 3.75 -7.51
N PRO A 57 9.23 2.57 -8.11
CA PRO A 57 10.01 2.44 -9.34
C PRO A 57 9.44 3.31 -10.47
N GLU A 58 10.31 3.83 -11.35
CA GLU A 58 9.93 4.75 -12.42
C GLU A 58 8.88 4.21 -13.42
N PRO A 59 8.88 2.90 -13.80
CA PRO A 59 7.85 2.35 -14.69
C PRO A 59 6.49 2.13 -14.00
N SER A 60 6.19 2.79 -12.87
CA SER A 60 4.89 2.69 -12.20
C SER A 60 3.80 3.35 -13.04
N PRO A 61 2.68 2.66 -13.30
CA PRO A 61 1.57 3.25 -14.04
C PRO A 61 0.85 4.27 -13.17
N MET A 62 0.44 5.38 -13.77
CA MET A 62 -0.49 6.30 -13.14
C MET A 62 -1.92 6.00 -13.61
N TYR A 63 -2.69 5.34 -12.75
CA TYR A 63 -4.14 5.18 -12.93
C TYR A 63 -4.85 6.43 -12.42
N ALA A 64 -4.78 7.52 -13.19
CA ALA A 64 -5.21 8.84 -12.76
C ALA A 64 -5.83 9.65 -13.89
N GLY A 65 -6.74 10.55 -13.54
CA GLY A 65 -7.18 11.62 -14.42
C GLY A 65 -6.36 12.89 -14.17
N HIS A 66 -6.12 13.67 -15.22
CA HIS A 66 -5.35 14.92 -15.15
C HIS A 66 -6.12 16.07 -15.78
N ALA A 67 -5.96 17.27 -15.22
CA ALA A 67 -6.47 18.51 -15.77
C ALA A 67 -5.56 19.70 -15.42
N ARG A 68 -5.83 20.86 -16.02
CA ARG A 68 -5.21 22.14 -15.66
C ARG A 68 -6.27 23.17 -15.36
N ALA A 69 -6.05 23.95 -14.29
CA ALA A 69 -6.87 25.08 -13.91
C ALA A 69 -5.95 26.28 -13.63
N GLY A 70 -5.82 27.16 -14.63
CA GLY A 70 -4.84 28.25 -14.61
C GLY A 70 -3.41 27.73 -14.48
N SER A 71 -2.70 28.12 -13.42
CA SER A 71 -1.33 27.67 -13.13
C SER A 71 -1.25 26.36 -12.36
N TRP A 72 -2.39 25.75 -11.99
CA TRP A 72 -2.45 24.50 -11.25
C TRP A 72 -2.57 23.32 -12.20
N GLU A 73 -1.75 22.30 -11.97
CA GLU A 73 -1.96 20.95 -12.48
C GLU A 73 -2.75 20.16 -11.45
N LEU A 74 -3.81 19.51 -11.90
CA LEU A 74 -4.71 18.70 -11.09
C LEU A 74 -4.54 17.24 -11.46
N MET A 75 -4.55 16.36 -10.46
CA MET A 75 -4.58 14.92 -10.63
C MET A 75 -5.62 14.33 -9.67
N TRP A 76 -6.36 13.34 -10.12
CA TRP A 76 -7.24 12.55 -9.25
C TRP A 76 -7.12 11.06 -9.58
N HIS A 77 -7.09 10.27 -8.56
CA HIS A 77 -7.04 8.82 -8.65
C HIS A 77 -7.80 8.18 -7.49
N GLY A 78 -8.03 6.87 -7.57
CA GLY A 78 -8.76 6.15 -6.55
C GLY A 78 -9.12 4.74 -7.00
N ASN A 79 -9.61 3.97 -6.07
CA ASN A 79 -10.14 2.63 -6.28
C ASN A 79 -11.45 2.47 -5.53
N VAL A 80 -12.41 1.80 -6.16
CA VAL A 80 -13.65 1.37 -5.50
C VAL A 80 -13.82 -0.12 -5.78
N PHE A 81 -13.92 -0.91 -4.71
CA PHE A 81 -14.25 -2.32 -4.79
C PHE A 81 -15.58 -2.56 -4.08
N LEU A 82 -16.58 -3.02 -4.81
CA LEU A 82 -17.77 -3.61 -4.20
C LEU A 82 -17.53 -5.11 -4.12
N GLN A 83 -17.40 -5.64 -2.91
CA GLN A 83 -16.99 -7.02 -2.69
C GLN A 83 -17.97 -7.82 -1.83
N PHE A 84 -18.01 -9.12 -2.09
CA PHE A 84 -18.46 -10.14 -1.15
C PHE A 84 -17.23 -10.96 -0.75
N ILE A 85 -16.99 -11.07 0.55
CA ILE A 85 -15.91 -11.85 1.14
C ILE A 85 -16.51 -12.90 2.06
N ASN A 86 -15.93 -14.10 2.06
CA ASN A 86 -16.25 -15.18 3.00
C ASN A 86 -14.96 -15.83 3.47
N GLU A 87 -14.67 -15.71 4.74
CA GLU A 87 -13.57 -16.36 5.44
C GLU A 87 -14.13 -17.46 6.35
N SER A 88 -13.66 -18.69 6.19
CA SER A 88 -14.19 -19.85 6.92
C SER A 88 -13.24 -20.26 8.04
N ALA A 89 -13.73 -20.23 9.27
CA ALA A 89 -13.02 -20.70 10.46
C ALA A 89 -14.04 -21.14 11.54
N GLU A 90 -13.56 -21.83 12.58
CA GLU A 90 -14.34 -22.24 13.74
C GLU A 90 -14.36 -21.12 14.82
N GLU A 91 -15.04 -21.39 15.94
CA GLU A 91 -15.12 -20.50 17.12
C GLU A 91 -15.55 -19.07 16.78
N HIS A 92 -16.47 -18.88 15.81
CA HIS A 92 -16.95 -17.58 15.36
C HIS A 92 -15.91 -16.65 14.72
N ARG A 93 -14.72 -17.15 14.41
CA ARG A 93 -13.66 -16.40 13.71
C ARG A 93 -13.95 -16.24 12.22
N GLY A 94 -14.61 -17.22 11.60
CA GLY A 94 -15.09 -17.12 10.24
C GLY A 94 -16.29 -16.19 10.12
N ALA A 95 -16.33 -15.41 9.03
CA ALA A 95 -17.43 -14.52 8.74
C ALA A 95 -17.59 -14.26 7.23
N HIS A 96 -18.74 -13.73 6.84
CA HIS A 96 -18.96 -13.22 5.49
C HIS A 96 -19.54 -11.82 5.53
N GLN A 97 -19.20 -11.00 4.54
CA GLN A 97 -19.70 -9.64 4.43
C GLN A 97 -19.78 -9.19 2.97
N THR A 98 -20.78 -8.37 2.66
CA THR A 98 -20.80 -7.54 1.46
C THR A 98 -20.55 -6.10 1.87
N GLY A 99 -19.60 -5.44 1.21
CA GLY A 99 -19.25 -4.05 1.51
C GLY A 99 -18.45 -3.43 0.38
N SER A 100 -18.07 -2.17 0.55
CA SER A 100 -17.22 -1.49 -0.41
C SER A 100 -15.96 -0.96 0.28
N ILE A 101 -14.80 -1.46 -0.16
CA ILE A 101 -13.50 -0.86 0.13
C ILE A 101 -13.26 0.19 -0.94
N ASN A 102 -12.96 1.41 -0.51
CA ASN A 102 -12.88 2.51 -1.47
C ASN A 102 -12.03 3.67 -0.95
N TRP A 103 -11.42 4.37 -1.87
CA TRP A 103 -10.76 5.64 -1.60
C TRP A 103 -10.66 6.48 -2.87
N ALA A 104 -10.64 7.79 -2.71
CA ALA A 104 -10.45 8.76 -3.78
C ALA A 104 -9.50 9.86 -3.32
N MET A 105 -8.52 10.18 -4.17
CA MET A 105 -7.51 11.19 -3.89
C MET A 105 -7.52 12.28 -4.96
N GLY A 106 -7.50 13.53 -4.53
CA GLY A 106 -7.31 14.72 -5.34
C GLY A 106 -6.00 15.40 -4.99
N MET A 107 -5.24 15.81 -6.00
CA MET A 107 -3.98 16.52 -5.84
C MET A 107 -3.98 17.75 -6.75
N ALA A 108 -3.42 18.86 -6.25
CA ALA A 108 -3.18 20.07 -7.03
C ALA A 108 -1.74 20.56 -6.81
N ARG A 109 -0.99 20.79 -7.89
CA ARG A 109 0.39 21.28 -7.84
C ARG A 109 0.57 22.48 -8.73
N ARG A 110 1.40 23.45 -8.31
CA ARG A 110 1.84 24.56 -9.15
C ARG A 110 3.28 24.96 -8.85
N ARG A 111 3.90 25.63 -9.79
CA ARG A 111 5.20 26.29 -9.56
C ARG A 111 5.04 27.49 -8.63
N ALA A 112 5.98 27.66 -7.70
CA ALA A 112 6.03 28.76 -6.75
C ALA A 112 7.49 29.22 -6.61
N GLY A 113 7.83 30.31 -7.29
CA GLY A 113 9.22 30.76 -7.43
C GLY A 113 10.09 29.69 -8.11
N SER A 114 11.21 29.33 -7.51
CA SER A 114 12.08 28.25 -7.98
C SER A 114 11.60 26.85 -7.58
N GLY A 115 10.56 26.76 -6.73
CA GLY A 115 10.02 25.50 -6.23
C GLY A 115 8.63 25.18 -6.78
N ARG A 116 7.97 24.24 -6.10
CA ARG A 116 6.56 23.89 -6.32
C ARG A 116 5.84 23.77 -4.98
N VAL A 117 4.58 24.13 -4.97
CA VAL A 117 3.65 23.88 -3.86
C VAL A 117 2.58 22.89 -4.32
N GLY A 118 2.04 22.13 -3.40
CA GLY A 118 0.93 21.22 -3.66
C GLY A 118 0.00 21.07 -2.47
N VAL A 119 -1.21 20.62 -2.78
CA VAL A 119 -2.26 20.23 -1.84
C VAL A 119 -2.66 18.81 -2.18
N ARG A 120 -2.91 17.99 -1.16
CA ARG A 120 -3.32 16.60 -1.29
C ARG A 120 -4.51 16.35 -0.38
N THR A 121 -5.52 15.66 -0.90
CA THR A 121 -6.70 15.25 -0.13
C THR A 121 -7.09 13.85 -0.56
N MET A 122 -7.22 12.93 0.39
CA MET A 122 -7.68 11.57 0.17
C MET A 122 -8.80 11.26 1.15
N LEU A 123 -9.88 10.70 0.63
CA LEU A 123 -11.10 10.37 1.38
C LEU A 123 -11.48 8.91 1.15
N SER A 124 -12.10 8.29 2.16
CA SER A 124 -12.76 7.00 2.06
C SER A 124 -14.21 7.08 2.53
N LEU A 125 -15.07 6.30 1.91
CA LEU A 125 -16.48 6.12 2.32
C LEU A 125 -16.67 4.81 3.10
N GLU A 126 -15.61 4.15 3.51
CA GLU A 126 -15.66 2.89 4.27
C GLU A 126 -16.44 3.00 5.58
N PRO A 127 -16.43 4.13 6.32
CA PRO A 127 -17.28 4.28 7.51
C PRO A 127 -18.78 4.02 7.27
N TRP A 128 -19.24 4.18 6.03
CA TRP A 128 -20.66 3.91 5.65
C TRP A 128 -20.82 2.63 4.82
N THR A 129 -19.75 2.06 4.28
CA THR A 129 -19.85 0.96 3.31
C THR A 129 -19.29 -0.37 3.82
N ILE A 130 -18.59 -0.34 4.95
CA ILE A 130 -18.11 -1.51 5.68
C ILE A 130 -18.84 -1.53 7.02
N GLY A 131 -19.49 -2.64 7.36
CA GLY A 131 -20.25 -2.79 8.60
C GLY A 131 -19.42 -3.37 9.75
N GLY A 132 -19.87 -3.14 10.98
CA GLY A 132 -19.23 -3.63 12.20
C GLY A 132 -17.81 -3.07 12.37
N CYS A 133 -16.95 -3.81 13.03
CA CYS A 133 -15.56 -3.45 13.28
C CYS A 133 -14.62 -3.77 12.11
N GLY A 134 -15.08 -3.66 10.87
CA GLY A 134 -14.27 -3.97 9.70
C GLY A 134 -14.80 -5.14 8.87
N TYR A 135 -14.09 -5.52 7.83
CA TYR A 135 -14.45 -6.66 6.98
C TYR A 135 -13.69 -7.92 7.39
N PRO A 136 -14.26 -9.13 7.15
CA PRO A 136 -13.59 -10.38 7.45
C PRO A 136 -12.23 -10.50 6.75
N ASP A 137 -11.17 -10.74 7.52
CA ASP A 137 -9.83 -11.00 7.04
C ASP A 137 -9.10 -11.81 8.11
N LEU A 138 -9.16 -13.15 8.00
CA LEU A 138 -8.58 -14.05 9.00
C LEU A 138 -7.11 -13.73 9.23
N LEU A 139 -6.72 -13.68 10.51
CA LEU A 139 -5.40 -13.33 11.01
C LEU A 139 -5.04 -11.84 10.92
N ALA A 140 -5.90 -10.96 10.39
CA ALA A 140 -5.72 -9.53 10.56
C ALA A 140 -6.00 -9.13 12.01
N THR A 141 -5.19 -8.24 12.56
CA THR A 141 -5.27 -7.74 13.94
C THR A 141 -4.81 -6.28 13.95
N GLY A 142 -5.07 -5.60 15.03
CA GLY A 142 -4.70 -4.20 15.28
C GLY A 142 -5.91 -3.30 15.37
N GLU A 143 -5.76 -2.19 16.07
CA GLU A 143 -6.79 -1.25 16.47
C GLU A 143 -7.87 -1.85 17.40
N SER A 144 -8.76 -1.01 17.89
CA SER A 144 -9.83 -1.39 18.80
C SER A 144 -11.20 -1.03 18.23
N CYS A 145 -12.24 -1.76 18.64
CA CYS A 145 -13.61 -1.48 18.31
C CYS A 145 -14.52 -2.02 19.42
N ASP A 146 -15.53 -1.23 19.83
CA ASP A 146 -16.43 -1.58 20.94
C ASP A 146 -15.67 -1.89 22.27
N GLY A 147 -14.48 -1.30 22.45
CA GLY A 147 -13.64 -1.47 23.63
C GLY A 147 -12.81 -2.75 23.66
N ASP A 148 -12.70 -3.49 22.56
CA ASP A 148 -11.90 -4.70 22.43
C ASP A 148 -10.97 -4.63 21.20
N THR A 149 -9.87 -5.39 21.21
CA THR A 149 -8.95 -5.45 20.07
C THR A 149 -9.59 -6.18 18.89
N ILE A 150 -9.41 -5.62 17.68
CA ILE A 150 -9.91 -6.25 16.45
C ILE A 150 -9.05 -7.45 16.11
N HIS A 151 -9.68 -8.60 15.89
CA HIS A 151 -9.02 -9.80 15.39
C HIS A 151 -9.84 -10.47 14.28
N ASP A 152 -9.16 -11.13 13.36
CA ASP A 152 -9.75 -11.82 12.21
C ASP A 152 -10.64 -10.89 11.34
N ARG A 153 -10.38 -9.59 11.44
CA ARG A 153 -10.99 -8.52 10.66
C ARG A 153 -9.98 -7.43 10.37
N GLN A 154 -10.14 -6.81 9.22
CA GLN A 154 -9.46 -5.57 8.89
C GLN A 154 -10.39 -4.40 9.17
N HIS A 155 -9.93 -3.45 9.98
CA HIS A 155 -10.66 -2.22 10.29
C HIS A 155 -10.95 -1.37 9.03
N GLN A 156 -11.93 -0.47 9.11
CA GLN A 156 -12.22 0.50 8.05
C GLN A 156 -11.15 1.58 8.03
N HIS A 157 -10.92 2.18 6.86
CA HIS A 157 -10.23 3.45 6.76
C HIS A 157 -11.11 4.60 7.29
N ASP A 158 -10.45 5.62 7.85
CA ASP A 158 -11.09 6.87 8.23
C ASP A 158 -11.59 7.64 7.01
N LEU A 159 -12.62 8.48 7.22
CA LEU A 159 -13.14 9.38 6.19
C LEU A 159 -12.02 10.22 5.58
N PHE A 160 -11.16 10.80 6.43
CA PHE A 160 -10.01 11.59 6.01
C PHE A 160 -8.73 10.74 6.06
N MET A 161 -8.32 10.21 4.92
CA MET A 161 -7.08 9.43 4.81
C MET A 161 -5.85 10.31 4.57
N GLU A 162 -6.00 11.46 3.93
CA GLU A 162 -4.94 12.46 3.78
C GLU A 162 -5.54 13.86 3.60
N LEU A 163 -4.98 14.83 4.31
CA LEU A 163 -5.21 16.25 4.12
C LEU A 163 -3.89 16.97 4.41
N ALA A 164 -3.10 17.23 3.36
CA ALA A 164 -1.73 17.67 3.50
C ALA A 164 -1.33 18.74 2.48
N LEU A 165 -0.31 19.49 2.87
CA LEU A 165 0.40 20.45 2.03
C LEU A 165 1.78 19.90 1.71
N GLU A 166 2.30 20.23 0.53
CA GLU A 166 3.67 19.92 0.14
C GLU A 166 4.36 21.15 -0.46
N TYR A 167 5.66 21.26 -0.19
CA TYR A 167 6.53 22.22 -0.82
C TYR A 167 7.84 21.56 -1.19
N GLU A 168 8.34 21.84 -2.38
CA GLU A 168 9.63 21.36 -2.85
C GLU A 168 10.38 22.47 -3.57
N ARG A 169 11.69 22.59 -3.34
CA ARG A 169 12.56 23.52 -4.08
C ARG A 169 13.93 22.91 -4.37
N PRO A 170 14.53 23.18 -5.54
CA PRO A 170 15.90 22.79 -5.83
C PRO A 170 16.90 23.57 -4.98
N ILE A 171 17.93 22.87 -4.48
CA ILE A 171 19.08 23.45 -3.79
C ILE A 171 20.34 22.77 -4.36
N GLY A 172 21.00 23.42 -5.31
CA GLY A 172 22.12 22.79 -6.03
C GLY A 172 21.66 21.54 -6.80
N GLY A 173 22.35 20.40 -6.59
CA GLY A 173 22.06 19.12 -7.23
C GLY A 173 20.99 18.26 -6.56
N ILE A 174 20.37 18.76 -5.48
CA ILE A 174 19.30 18.08 -4.74
C ILE A 174 18.04 18.92 -4.68
N ARG A 175 16.94 18.34 -4.22
CA ARG A 175 15.69 19.05 -3.91
C ARG A 175 15.38 18.85 -2.43
N TRP A 176 15.23 19.94 -1.72
CA TRP A 176 14.65 19.94 -0.38
C TRP A 176 13.15 19.96 -0.48
N PHE A 177 12.46 19.26 0.42
CA PHE A 177 11.02 19.26 0.51
C PHE A 177 10.53 19.28 1.95
N ALA A 178 9.30 19.75 2.11
CA ALA A 178 8.49 19.63 3.31
C ALA A 178 7.09 19.13 2.93
N TYR A 179 6.51 18.31 3.77
CA TYR A 179 5.18 17.73 3.64
C TYR A 179 4.55 17.65 5.02
N GLY A 180 3.24 17.84 5.11
CA GLY A 180 2.53 17.61 6.35
C GLY A 180 1.16 18.23 6.37
N GLY A 181 0.40 17.88 7.40
CA GLY A 181 -0.97 18.34 7.58
C GLY A 181 -1.66 17.70 8.77
N PRO A 182 -2.95 18.02 8.93
CA PRO A 182 -3.77 17.40 9.96
C PRO A 182 -3.94 15.90 9.82
N VAL A 183 -3.90 15.36 8.58
CA VAL A 183 -3.89 13.93 8.29
C VAL A 183 -2.86 13.64 7.20
N GLY A 184 -2.05 12.60 7.38
CA GLY A 184 -1.04 12.24 6.38
C GLY A 184 -0.26 10.99 6.75
N GLU A 185 0.82 10.74 6.01
CA GLU A 185 1.69 9.58 6.18
C GLU A 185 3.11 10.04 6.58
N PRO A 186 3.65 9.60 7.73
CA PRO A 186 5.02 9.87 8.11
C PRO A 186 6.02 9.09 7.24
N ALA A 187 7.29 9.48 7.32
CA ALA A 187 8.40 8.80 6.64
C ALA A 187 8.72 7.45 7.32
N LEU A 188 7.77 6.51 7.29
CA LEU A 188 7.86 5.19 7.89
C LEU A 188 7.21 4.15 6.97
N GLY A 189 7.88 3.03 6.78
CA GLY A 189 7.37 1.95 5.93
C GLY A 189 7.60 2.13 4.41
N PRO A 190 7.28 1.10 3.62
CA PRO A 190 7.14 1.18 2.17
C PRO A 190 5.94 2.04 1.78
N ALA A 191 5.72 2.30 0.49
CA ALA A 191 4.47 2.87 0.02
C ALA A 191 3.29 2.05 0.53
N ALA A 192 2.26 2.71 1.09
CA ALA A 192 1.09 2.06 1.66
C ALA A 192 0.37 1.18 0.64
N PHE A 193 -0.24 0.08 1.10
CA PHE A 193 -0.83 -0.93 0.21
C PHE A 193 -1.88 -0.38 -0.77
N PRO A 194 -2.70 0.66 -0.46
CA PRO A 194 -3.62 1.23 -1.44
C PRO A 194 -2.92 1.92 -2.63
N HIS A 195 -1.65 2.33 -2.46
CA HIS A 195 -0.83 2.98 -3.48
C HIS A 195 0.29 2.11 -4.03
N ARG A 196 0.56 0.97 -3.39
CA ARG A 196 1.61 0.03 -3.81
C ARG A 196 1.15 -0.76 -5.04
N VAL A 197 1.81 -0.58 -6.17
CA VAL A 197 1.39 -1.15 -7.48
C VAL A 197 1.20 -2.67 -7.40
N SER A 198 2.03 -3.38 -6.63
CA SER A 198 1.91 -4.83 -6.41
C SER A 198 0.67 -5.26 -5.62
N ALA A 199 0.04 -4.33 -4.87
CA ALA A 199 -1.16 -4.55 -4.05
C ALA A 199 -2.45 -3.98 -4.67
N LEU A 200 -2.33 -2.95 -5.51
CA LEU A 200 -3.42 -2.08 -5.96
C LEU A 200 -4.66 -2.80 -6.54
N SER A 201 -4.50 -4.01 -7.07
CA SER A 201 -5.61 -4.81 -7.64
C SER A 201 -6.25 -5.79 -6.66
N ASN A 202 -5.73 -5.86 -5.44
CA ASN A 202 -6.25 -6.69 -4.37
C ASN A 202 -7.05 -5.83 -3.37
N PRO A 203 -8.36 -6.03 -3.20
CA PRO A 203 -9.14 -5.26 -2.23
C PRO A 203 -8.81 -5.59 -0.78
N ILE A 204 -8.21 -6.77 -0.50
CA ILE A 204 -7.94 -7.23 0.86
C ILE A 204 -6.60 -6.65 1.33
N ALA A 205 -6.57 -6.06 2.52
CA ALA A 205 -5.35 -5.58 3.16
C ALA A 205 -4.37 -6.73 3.46
N PRO A 206 -3.07 -6.44 3.61
CA PRO A 206 -2.13 -7.44 4.09
C PRO A 206 -2.31 -7.69 5.59
N ILE A 207 -2.21 -8.95 6.06
CA ILE A 207 -2.17 -9.24 7.49
C ILE A 207 -0.87 -8.73 8.17
N ALA A 208 0.13 -8.35 7.35
CA ALA A 208 1.37 -7.69 7.77
C ALA A 208 1.25 -6.16 7.86
N HIS A 209 0.07 -5.58 7.63
CA HIS A 209 -0.17 -4.14 7.57
C HIS A 209 0.42 -3.38 8.78
N HIS A 210 0.15 -3.85 10.01
CA HIS A 210 0.63 -3.22 11.25
C HIS A 210 2.15 -3.29 11.46
N TRP A 211 2.89 -4.07 10.68
CA TRP A 211 4.36 -4.11 10.69
C TRP A 211 4.99 -3.25 9.61
N LEU A 212 4.21 -2.82 8.60
CA LEU A 212 4.75 -2.21 7.38
C LEU A 212 4.26 -0.79 7.15
N ASP A 213 2.95 -0.59 7.10
CA ASP A 213 2.35 0.62 6.55
C ASP A 213 1.06 1.09 7.27
N ALA A 214 0.80 0.66 8.51
CA ALA A 214 -0.38 1.08 9.29
C ALA A 214 -0.43 2.60 9.54
N THR A 215 0.71 3.26 9.63
CA THR A 215 0.78 4.72 9.81
C THR A 215 0.44 5.53 8.56
N HIS A 216 -0.14 4.92 7.51
CA HIS A 216 -0.50 5.68 6.31
C HIS A 216 -1.69 6.65 6.52
N ILE A 217 -2.44 6.50 7.61
CA ILE A 217 -3.40 7.48 8.12
C ILE A 217 -2.95 7.87 9.52
N THR A 218 -2.40 9.07 9.66
CA THR A 218 -1.86 9.59 10.92
C THR A 218 -2.39 11.00 11.12
N PHE A 219 -3.03 11.24 12.26
CA PHE A 219 -3.61 12.55 12.61
C PHE A 219 -2.57 13.49 13.19
N GLY A 220 -1.97 14.28 12.30
CA GLY A 220 -0.89 15.21 12.60
C GLY A 220 0.47 14.66 12.17
N VAL A 221 1.02 15.20 11.08
CA VAL A 221 2.33 14.80 10.55
C VAL A 221 3.07 15.99 9.95
N LEU A 222 4.37 16.04 10.21
CA LEU A 222 5.30 16.95 9.56
C LEU A 222 6.53 16.14 9.13
N THR A 223 6.83 16.17 7.84
CA THR A 223 7.96 15.48 7.21
C THR A 223 8.83 16.50 6.49
N THR A 224 10.13 16.37 6.60
CA THR A 224 11.10 17.09 5.76
C THR A 224 12.16 16.14 5.25
N GLY A 225 12.75 16.49 4.12
CA GLY A 225 13.79 15.66 3.55
C GLY A 225 14.48 16.26 2.35
N VAL A 226 15.38 15.49 1.80
CA VAL A 226 16.12 15.83 0.59
C VAL A 226 16.03 14.69 -0.42
N ARG A 227 15.89 15.06 -1.70
CA ARG A 227 15.82 14.12 -2.82
C ARG A 227 16.89 14.44 -3.85
N ALA A 228 17.61 13.41 -4.27
CA ALA A 228 18.48 13.44 -5.45
C ALA A 228 17.84 12.60 -6.57
N ALA A 229 18.50 12.48 -7.71
CA ALA A 229 17.97 11.69 -8.84
C ALA A 229 17.74 10.21 -8.49
N ARG A 230 18.54 9.65 -7.58
CA ARG A 230 18.55 8.21 -7.26
C ARG A 230 18.32 7.87 -5.79
N TRP A 231 18.20 8.84 -4.89
CA TRP A 231 17.98 8.58 -3.47
C TRP A 231 17.17 9.70 -2.82
N SER A 232 16.47 9.36 -1.73
CA SER A 232 15.76 10.27 -0.84
C SER A 232 16.11 9.92 0.60
N ALA A 233 16.30 10.95 1.44
CA ALA A 233 16.43 10.82 2.89
C ALA A 233 15.46 11.80 3.54
N GLU A 234 14.68 11.32 4.49
CA GLU A 234 13.57 12.06 5.08
C GLU A 234 13.35 11.68 6.54
N ALA A 235 12.78 12.61 7.30
CA ALA A 235 12.41 12.41 8.70
C ALA A 235 11.08 13.07 8.99
N SER A 236 10.34 12.50 9.95
CA SER A 236 9.04 12.98 10.38
C SER A 236 8.94 13.13 11.88
N VAL A 237 8.11 14.07 12.31
CA VAL A 237 7.50 14.12 13.63
C VAL A 237 6.00 14.00 13.45
N PHE A 238 5.33 13.16 14.24
CA PHE A 238 3.93 12.85 14.04
C PHE A 238 3.25 12.37 15.34
N ASN A 239 1.94 12.26 15.32
CA ASN A 239 1.17 11.56 16.34
C ASN A 239 1.20 10.05 16.02
N GLY A 240 1.88 9.26 16.84
CA GLY A 240 2.07 7.82 16.60
C GLY A 240 0.91 6.93 17.03
N ARG A 241 -0.13 7.50 17.62
CA ARG A 241 -1.30 6.78 18.12
C ARG A 241 -2.15 6.29 16.96
N GLU A 242 -2.62 5.07 17.05
CA GLU A 242 -3.62 4.58 16.13
C GLU A 242 -4.93 5.37 16.26
N PRO A 243 -5.65 5.59 15.14
CA PRO A 243 -6.99 6.18 15.17
C PRO A 243 -7.93 5.38 16.07
N ASP A 244 -8.92 6.05 16.66
CA ASP A 244 -9.95 5.37 17.44
C ASP A 244 -11.08 4.81 16.53
N GLU A 245 -12.18 4.36 17.12
CA GLU A 245 -13.29 3.73 16.39
C GLU A 245 -14.24 4.72 15.72
N ASP A 246 -14.17 6.04 16.02
CA ASP A 246 -14.94 7.08 15.33
C ASP A 246 -14.22 7.50 14.03
N ARG A 247 -14.46 6.76 12.96
CA ARG A 247 -13.83 6.95 11.66
C ARG A 247 -14.19 8.25 10.94
N MET A 248 -14.92 9.18 11.55
CA MET A 248 -15.39 10.41 10.91
C MET A 248 -14.83 11.68 11.53
N ASP A 249 -14.13 11.60 12.63
CA ASP A 249 -13.52 12.74 13.29
C ASP A 249 -11.99 12.82 13.09
N PHE A 250 -11.29 13.54 13.94
CA PHE A 250 -9.84 13.73 13.86
C PHE A 250 -9.20 13.39 15.21
N ASP A 251 -8.45 12.32 15.27
CA ASP A 251 -7.75 11.84 16.47
C ASP A 251 -6.47 12.62 16.74
N PHE A 252 -6.58 13.91 16.97
CA PHE A 252 -5.41 14.73 17.23
C PHE A 252 -4.77 14.37 18.58
N GLY A 253 -3.46 14.18 18.54
CA GLY A 253 -2.61 13.90 19.71
C GLY A 253 -1.34 14.74 19.69
N ALA A 254 -0.45 14.47 20.64
CA ALA A 254 0.87 15.08 20.66
C ALA A 254 1.70 14.60 19.46
N LEU A 255 2.49 15.50 18.87
CA LEU A 255 3.50 15.14 17.88
C LEU A 255 4.77 14.71 18.61
N ASP A 256 4.77 13.53 19.19
CA ASP A 256 5.80 13.00 20.07
C ASP A 256 6.46 11.73 19.53
N SER A 257 6.04 11.29 18.36
CA SER A 257 6.60 10.15 17.64
C SER A 257 7.50 10.62 16.49
N TYR A 258 8.51 9.83 16.15
CA TYR A 258 9.55 10.21 15.21
C TYR A 258 9.86 9.07 14.26
N SER A 259 10.16 9.39 13.01
CA SER A 259 10.63 8.40 12.04
C SER A 259 11.66 8.97 11.09
N ALA A 260 12.41 8.05 10.46
CA ALA A 260 13.29 8.36 9.35
C ALA A 260 13.19 7.26 8.29
N ARG A 261 13.26 7.66 7.01
CA ARG A 261 13.24 6.77 5.86
C ARG A 261 14.33 7.15 4.87
N PHE A 262 15.01 6.13 4.37
CA PHE A 262 15.95 6.24 3.26
C PHE A 262 15.49 5.35 2.11
N SER A 263 15.44 5.93 0.92
CA SER A 263 15.04 5.22 -0.31
C SER A 263 16.12 5.39 -1.37
N VAL A 264 16.42 4.33 -2.12
CA VAL A 264 17.37 4.37 -3.23
C VAL A 264 16.86 3.62 -4.45
N ALA A 265 16.86 4.28 -5.60
CA ALA A 265 16.63 3.67 -6.91
C ALA A 265 17.94 3.06 -7.41
N LEU A 266 18.14 1.75 -7.19
CA LEU A 266 19.30 1.03 -7.72
C LEU A 266 19.31 1.06 -9.25
N ARG A 267 18.10 0.93 -9.84
CA ARG A 267 17.80 1.05 -11.27
C ARG A 267 16.46 1.78 -11.40
N PRO A 268 16.11 2.29 -12.59
CA PRO A 268 14.76 2.84 -12.81
C PRO A 268 13.63 1.90 -12.38
N SER A 269 13.82 0.58 -12.61
CA SER A 269 12.85 -0.47 -12.26
C SER A 269 12.88 -0.93 -10.81
N THR A 270 13.83 -0.48 -9.97
CA THR A 270 14.04 -1.07 -8.65
C THR A 270 14.29 0.00 -7.59
N VAL A 271 13.44 0.06 -6.59
CA VAL A 271 13.60 0.93 -5.41
C VAL A 271 13.77 0.06 -4.17
N LEU A 272 14.81 0.35 -3.38
CA LEU A 272 14.97 -0.17 -2.03
C LEU A 272 14.60 0.92 -1.04
N GLN A 273 14.04 0.53 0.08
CA GLN A 273 13.67 1.40 1.19
C GLN A 273 14.07 0.74 2.51
N VAL A 274 14.55 1.56 3.46
CA VAL A 274 14.67 1.22 4.88
C VAL A 274 14.11 2.37 5.70
N SER A 275 13.43 2.06 6.81
CA SER A 275 12.95 3.07 7.75
C SER A 275 12.96 2.56 9.18
N ALA A 276 12.99 3.50 10.12
CA ALA A 276 12.78 3.24 11.53
C ALA A 276 11.90 4.33 12.14
N GLY A 277 11.08 3.98 13.12
CA GLY A 277 10.21 4.88 13.86
C GLY A 277 10.07 4.50 15.31
N LEU A 278 9.94 5.52 16.15
CA LEU A 278 9.55 5.42 17.55
C LEU A 278 8.13 5.98 17.65
N LEU A 279 7.18 5.13 17.97
CA LEU A 279 5.75 5.47 18.07
C LEU A 279 5.38 5.46 19.56
N ASN A 280 5.04 6.60 20.09
CA ASN A 280 4.63 6.72 21.48
C ASN A 280 3.12 6.49 21.61
N ASP A 281 2.72 5.71 22.61
CA ASP A 281 1.31 5.32 22.86
C ASP A 281 0.64 4.74 21.59
N ALA A 282 1.37 3.97 20.77
CA ALA A 282 0.95 3.56 19.43
C ALA A 282 -0.30 2.69 19.44
N GLU A 283 -0.35 1.72 20.32
CA GLU A 283 -1.44 0.74 20.38
C GLU A 283 -2.20 0.86 21.71
N ARG A 284 -3.54 0.87 21.62
CA ARG A 284 -4.44 0.79 22.77
C ARG A 284 -5.15 -0.55 22.73
N GLU A 285 -4.63 -1.50 23.46
CA GLU A 285 -5.32 -2.77 23.67
C GLU A 285 -6.38 -2.64 24.77
N GLY A 286 -7.57 -3.20 24.54
CA GLY A 286 -8.75 -3.09 25.39
C GLY A 286 -8.49 -3.06 26.91
N GLY A 287 -8.46 -1.84 27.47
CA GLY A 287 -8.27 -1.60 28.91
C GLY A 287 -6.83 -1.66 29.44
N LEU A 288 -5.82 -1.94 28.61
CA LEU A 288 -4.41 -1.84 28.97
C LEU A 288 -3.85 -0.43 28.74
N PRO A 289 -2.76 -0.05 29.42
CA PRO A 289 -2.05 1.18 29.11
C PRO A 289 -1.54 1.14 27.65
N PRO A 290 -1.53 2.28 26.95
CA PRO A 290 -0.96 2.35 25.60
C PRO A 290 0.50 1.87 25.60
N ASN A 291 0.90 1.21 24.53
CA ASN A 291 2.25 0.68 24.32
C ASN A 291 3.04 1.56 23.35
N ASP A 292 4.33 1.76 23.69
CA ASP A 292 5.29 2.33 22.75
C ASP A 292 5.78 1.23 21.80
N VAL A 293 5.89 1.58 20.52
CA VAL A 293 6.39 0.65 19.48
C VAL A 293 7.64 1.23 18.81
N THR A 294 8.71 0.46 18.78
CA THR A 294 9.82 0.70 17.85
C THR A 294 9.60 -0.12 16.59
N ARG A 295 9.35 0.56 15.46
CA ARG A 295 9.11 -0.09 14.17
C ARG A 295 10.31 0.07 13.25
N VAL A 296 10.76 -1.03 12.64
CA VAL A 296 11.81 -1.02 11.61
C VAL A 296 11.30 -1.74 10.38
N THR A 297 11.48 -1.15 9.20
CA THR A 297 11.08 -1.78 7.94
C THR A 297 12.18 -1.78 6.90
N ALA A 298 12.14 -2.76 6.02
CA ALA A 298 12.95 -2.79 4.80
C ALA A 298 12.11 -3.35 3.66
N SER A 299 12.23 -2.77 2.47
CA SER A 299 11.51 -3.25 1.30
C SER A 299 12.29 -3.11 0.00
N ALA A 300 11.92 -3.94 -0.97
CA ALA A 300 12.38 -3.88 -2.35
C ALA A 300 11.18 -3.95 -3.28
N SER A 301 10.98 -2.91 -4.08
CA SER A 301 9.94 -2.85 -5.11
C SER A 301 10.59 -2.92 -6.49
N TYR A 302 10.05 -3.81 -7.35
CA TYR A 302 10.50 -4.01 -8.71
C TYR A 302 9.31 -3.87 -9.67
N HIS A 303 9.40 -2.93 -10.62
CA HIS A 303 8.39 -2.73 -11.65
C HIS A 303 9.04 -2.81 -13.04
N ARG A 304 8.44 -3.55 -13.93
CA ARG A 304 8.90 -3.71 -15.31
C ARG A 304 7.74 -3.57 -16.28
N ALA A 305 7.77 -2.52 -17.09
CA ALA A 305 6.97 -2.44 -18.30
C ALA A 305 7.56 -3.43 -19.31
N ILE A 306 6.84 -4.53 -19.58
CA ILE A 306 7.24 -5.54 -20.55
C ILE A 306 6.98 -5.00 -21.96
N ASN A 307 5.85 -4.29 -22.12
CA ASN A 307 5.49 -3.51 -23.30
C ASN A 307 4.52 -2.39 -22.88
N VAL A 308 4.00 -1.61 -23.83
CA VAL A 308 3.12 -0.46 -23.59
C VAL A 308 1.84 -0.76 -22.80
N SER A 309 1.41 -2.01 -22.74
CA SER A 309 0.16 -2.42 -22.06
C SER A 309 0.35 -3.60 -21.10
N THR A 310 1.59 -4.01 -20.85
CA THR A 310 1.89 -5.14 -19.96
C THR A 310 2.93 -4.72 -18.94
N LEU A 311 2.56 -4.81 -17.68
CA LEU A 311 3.39 -4.48 -16.53
C LEU A 311 3.50 -5.68 -15.59
N TRP A 312 4.70 -5.92 -15.10
CA TRP A 312 4.95 -6.75 -13.93
C TRP A 312 5.46 -5.89 -12.79
N ALA A 313 4.81 -5.96 -11.63
CA ALA A 313 5.24 -5.28 -10.41
C ALA A 313 5.26 -6.26 -9.24
N SER A 314 6.31 -6.20 -8.43
CA SER A 314 6.48 -7.03 -7.25
C SER A 314 7.10 -6.22 -6.12
N THR A 315 6.72 -6.56 -4.89
CA THR A 315 7.31 -6.00 -3.67
C THR A 315 7.61 -7.14 -2.70
N VAL A 316 8.79 -7.08 -2.10
CA VAL A 316 9.16 -7.86 -0.92
C VAL A 316 9.37 -6.85 0.20
N ALA A 317 8.73 -7.07 1.35
CA ALA A 317 8.86 -6.19 2.50
C ALA A 317 9.00 -7.02 3.78
N TRP A 318 9.82 -6.52 4.68
CA TRP A 318 10.02 -7.01 6.02
C TRP A 318 9.75 -5.89 7.01
N GLY A 319 9.05 -6.20 8.10
CA GLY A 319 8.79 -5.30 9.21
C GLY A 319 9.09 -5.97 10.53
N MET A 320 9.47 -5.16 11.51
CA MET A 320 9.68 -5.55 12.90
C MET A 320 8.98 -4.51 13.79
N ASN A 321 8.20 -4.97 14.73
CA ASN A 321 7.72 -4.20 15.87
C ASN A 321 8.41 -4.73 17.13
N ASP A 322 9.00 -3.83 17.90
CA ASP A 322 9.56 -4.09 19.23
C ASP A 322 8.73 -3.34 20.25
N GLU A 323 8.04 -4.09 21.08
CA GLU A 323 7.09 -3.66 22.10
C GLU A 323 7.57 -4.12 23.48
N PRO A 324 7.02 -3.60 24.60
CA PRO A 324 7.50 -3.94 25.93
C PRO A 324 7.49 -5.43 26.27
N LEU A 325 6.59 -6.22 25.65
CA LEU A 325 6.44 -7.64 25.95
C LEU A 325 7.02 -8.55 24.87
N ASN A 326 7.05 -8.09 23.61
CA ASN A 326 7.38 -8.95 22.47
C ASN A 326 8.12 -8.17 21.38
N THR A 327 9.04 -8.84 20.72
CA THR A 327 9.57 -8.40 19.41
C THR A 327 9.01 -9.32 18.35
N THR A 328 8.28 -8.75 17.40
CA THR A 328 7.56 -9.49 16.36
C THR A 328 8.05 -9.09 14.97
N HIS A 329 7.87 -9.98 13.99
CA HIS A 329 8.33 -9.77 12.62
C HIS A 329 7.25 -10.14 11.62
N ALA A 330 7.25 -9.43 10.51
CA ALA A 330 6.42 -9.75 9.35
C ALA A 330 7.28 -9.82 8.08
N LEU A 331 6.94 -10.73 7.19
CA LEU A 331 7.50 -10.84 5.84
C LEU A 331 6.34 -10.91 4.85
N LEU A 332 6.39 -10.07 3.83
CA LEU A 332 5.40 -9.99 2.77
C LEU A 332 6.07 -10.11 1.41
N VAL A 333 5.45 -10.86 0.52
CA VAL A 333 5.77 -10.92 -0.91
C VAL A 333 4.50 -10.68 -1.71
N GLU A 334 4.48 -9.65 -2.53
CA GLU A 334 3.36 -9.33 -3.42
C GLU A 334 3.82 -9.29 -4.87
N SER A 335 2.95 -9.67 -5.78
CA SER A 335 3.20 -9.58 -7.21
C SER A 335 1.91 -9.34 -7.99
N VAL A 336 1.97 -8.50 -9.01
CA VAL A 336 0.91 -8.27 -9.97
C VAL A 336 1.45 -8.36 -11.38
N LEU A 337 0.72 -9.04 -12.24
CA LEU A 337 0.94 -9.05 -13.70
C LEU A 337 -0.30 -8.49 -14.38
N SER A 338 -0.18 -7.29 -14.92
CA SER A 338 -1.21 -6.65 -15.73
C SER A 338 -0.89 -6.83 -17.21
N MET A 339 -1.78 -7.46 -17.96
CA MET A 339 -1.63 -7.74 -19.38
C MET A 339 -2.71 -7.01 -20.18
N ARG A 340 -2.29 -6.26 -21.21
CA ARG A 340 -3.18 -5.49 -22.11
C ARG A 340 -4.07 -4.51 -21.37
N ASP A 341 -3.62 -4.02 -20.19
CA ASP A 341 -4.35 -3.14 -19.27
C ASP A 341 -5.74 -3.65 -18.86
N ARG A 342 -5.98 -4.97 -19.03
CA ARG A 342 -7.29 -5.61 -18.84
C ARG A 342 -7.26 -6.87 -17.98
N HIS A 343 -6.23 -7.69 -18.11
CA HIS A 343 -6.10 -8.95 -17.39
C HIS A 343 -5.07 -8.78 -16.30
N VAL A 344 -5.51 -8.78 -15.05
CA VAL A 344 -4.64 -8.54 -13.90
C VAL A 344 -4.67 -9.75 -12.99
N GLY A 345 -3.58 -10.52 -12.99
CA GLY A 345 -3.34 -11.55 -11.98
C GLY A 345 -2.57 -10.96 -10.81
N PHE A 346 -2.93 -11.32 -9.59
CA PHE A 346 -2.22 -10.89 -8.38
C PHE A 346 -2.00 -12.04 -7.41
N PHE A 347 -0.94 -11.91 -6.63
CA PHE A 347 -0.49 -12.87 -5.63
C PHE A 347 0.02 -12.14 -4.39
N ARG A 348 -0.24 -12.70 -3.20
CA ARG A 348 0.36 -12.28 -1.94
C ARG A 348 0.69 -13.50 -1.08
N ALA A 349 1.85 -13.49 -0.45
CA ALA A 349 2.22 -14.44 0.58
C ALA A 349 2.81 -13.68 1.77
N GLU A 350 2.38 -14.04 2.96
CA GLU A 350 2.73 -13.38 4.20
C GLU A 350 3.07 -14.40 5.28
N VAL A 351 4.03 -14.03 6.14
CA VAL A 351 4.34 -14.74 7.38
C VAL A 351 4.54 -13.68 8.47
N VAL A 352 3.77 -13.78 9.55
CA VAL A 352 3.73 -12.79 10.62
C VAL A 352 3.79 -13.47 11.97
N GLY A 353 4.61 -12.95 12.87
CA GLY A 353 4.57 -13.28 14.29
C GLY A 353 3.49 -12.45 14.97
N LYS A 354 2.44 -13.08 15.49
CA LYS A 354 1.35 -12.40 16.20
C LYS A 354 1.33 -12.83 17.66
N PRO A 355 1.36 -11.87 18.60
CA PRO A 355 1.14 -12.16 20.00
C PRO A 355 -0.20 -12.85 20.23
N ALA A 356 -0.28 -13.66 21.27
CA ALA A 356 -1.48 -14.42 21.59
C ALA A 356 -2.68 -13.52 21.91
N HIS A 357 -2.43 -12.36 22.54
CA HIS A 357 -3.49 -11.38 22.87
C HIS A 357 -4.11 -10.77 21.62
N ASP A 358 -3.34 -10.43 20.57
CA ASP A 358 -3.86 -9.93 19.28
C ASP A 358 -4.79 -10.94 18.60
N LEU A 359 -4.57 -12.23 18.83
CA LEU A 359 -5.39 -13.30 18.30
C LEU A 359 -6.50 -13.74 19.29
N HIS A 360 -6.74 -12.99 20.37
CA HIS A 360 -7.69 -13.36 21.43
C HIS A 360 -7.48 -14.80 21.97
N VAL A 361 -6.23 -15.15 22.23
CA VAL A 361 -5.82 -16.42 22.85
C VAL A 361 -5.35 -16.12 24.26
N HIS A 362 -6.30 -15.96 25.21
CA HIS A 362 -6.06 -15.49 26.56
C HIS A 362 -5.30 -16.49 27.46
N GLU A 363 -5.19 -17.74 27.04
CA GLU A 363 -4.51 -18.80 27.82
C GLU A 363 -3.00 -18.86 27.52
N SER A 364 -2.48 -17.97 26.67
CA SER A 364 -1.08 -17.99 26.23
C SER A 364 -0.51 -16.57 26.16
N ASN A 365 0.79 -16.45 26.43
CA ASN A 365 1.58 -15.25 26.16
C ASN A 365 2.59 -15.49 25.02
N GLU A 366 2.37 -16.51 24.19
CA GLU A 366 3.26 -16.87 23.09
C GLU A 366 3.06 -15.95 21.88
N VAL A 367 4.09 -15.85 21.07
CA VAL A 367 4.01 -15.29 19.71
C VAL A 367 3.78 -16.43 18.73
N PHE A 368 2.65 -16.44 18.07
CA PHE A 368 2.31 -17.43 17.07
C PHE A 368 2.78 -17.00 15.67
N THR A 369 3.54 -17.85 15.01
CA THR A 369 3.87 -17.64 13.59
C THR A 369 2.70 -18.10 12.74
N VAL A 370 2.04 -17.15 12.10
CA VAL A 370 0.91 -17.37 11.18
C VAL A 370 1.29 -16.97 9.76
N GLY A 371 0.50 -17.36 8.78
CA GLY A 371 0.73 -16.96 7.39
C GLY A 371 -0.55 -16.90 6.59
N LYS A 372 -0.53 -16.16 5.49
CA LYS A 372 -1.61 -16.11 4.51
C LYS A 372 -1.06 -16.16 3.10
N ILE A 373 -1.68 -16.95 2.24
CA ILE A 373 -1.38 -16.99 0.81
C ILE A 373 -2.66 -16.65 0.06
N GLN A 374 -2.57 -15.71 -0.87
CA GLN A 374 -3.71 -15.26 -1.67
C GLN A 374 -3.35 -15.21 -3.14
N LEU A 375 -4.27 -15.69 -3.98
CA LEU A 375 -4.23 -15.60 -5.43
C LEU A 375 -5.52 -15.00 -5.94
N GLY A 376 -5.42 -14.07 -6.88
CA GLY A 376 -6.60 -13.45 -7.45
C GLY A 376 -6.42 -13.00 -8.88
N TYR A 377 -7.53 -12.64 -9.49
CA TYR A 377 -7.60 -12.18 -10.86
C TYR A 377 -8.71 -11.15 -11.03
N THR A 378 -8.43 -10.13 -11.84
CA THR A 378 -9.40 -9.11 -12.23
C THR A 378 -9.40 -8.96 -13.75
N HIS A 379 -10.59 -8.98 -14.36
CA HIS A 379 -10.79 -8.60 -15.75
C HIS A 379 -11.38 -7.19 -15.82
N TYR A 380 -10.63 -6.25 -16.39
CA TYR A 380 -11.10 -4.90 -16.65
C TYR A 380 -11.68 -4.76 -18.05
N LEU A 381 -12.81 -4.10 -18.17
CA LEU A 381 -13.41 -3.71 -19.43
C LEU A 381 -12.60 -2.57 -20.08
N ARG A 382 -12.89 -2.25 -21.34
CA ARG A 382 -12.31 -1.07 -21.97
C ARG A 382 -12.71 0.20 -21.21
N ALA A 383 -11.79 1.13 -21.08
CA ALA A 383 -12.07 2.41 -20.45
C ALA A 383 -13.18 3.17 -21.19
N VAL A 384 -14.10 3.73 -20.42
CA VAL A 384 -15.15 4.63 -20.90
C VAL A 384 -14.97 5.96 -20.17
N ARG A 385 -14.75 7.03 -20.93
CA ARG A 385 -14.49 8.39 -20.37
C ARG A 385 -13.39 8.41 -19.30
N GLY A 386 -12.33 7.65 -19.51
CA GLY A 386 -11.19 7.60 -18.60
C GLY A 386 -11.37 6.72 -17.35
N VAL A 387 -12.45 5.94 -17.27
CA VAL A 387 -12.72 5.04 -16.14
C VAL A 387 -12.81 3.60 -16.62
N GLN A 388 -12.25 2.67 -15.86
CA GLN A 388 -12.32 1.22 -16.10
C GLN A 388 -13.17 0.55 -15.02
N LEU A 389 -14.15 -0.24 -15.46
CA LEU A 389 -14.88 -1.19 -14.62
C LEU A 389 -14.22 -2.57 -14.76
N GLY A 390 -14.02 -3.26 -13.66
CA GLY A 390 -13.49 -4.62 -13.59
C GLY A 390 -14.38 -5.55 -12.79
N MET A 391 -14.19 -6.85 -13.01
CA MET A 391 -14.77 -7.91 -12.19
C MET A 391 -13.66 -8.89 -11.83
N GLY A 392 -13.58 -9.27 -10.57
CA GLY A 392 -12.49 -10.12 -10.08
C GLY A 392 -12.91 -11.01 -8.93
N GLY A 393 -11.96 -11.79 -8.50
CA GLY A 393 -12.07 -12.62 -7.31
C GLY A 393 -10.72 -13.14 -6.85
N SER A 394 -10.68 -13.64 -5.63
CA SER A 394 -9.49 -14.25 -5.05
C SER A 394 -9.82 -15.44 -4.16
N PHE A 395 -8.81 -16.31 -4.00
CA PHE A 395 -8.80 -17.38 -3.01
C PHE A 395 -7.66 -17.14 -2.04
N ALA A 396 -7.92 -17.34 -0.76
CA ALA A 396 -6.93 -17.25 0.30
C ALA A 396 -6.87 -18.55 1.11
N GLY A 397 -5.70 -18.81 1.69
CA GLY A 397 -5.50 -19.81 2.71
C GLY A 397 -4.75 -19.20 3.88
N SER A 398 -5.41 -19.10 5.03
CA SER A 398 -4.82 -18.64 6.28
C SER A 398 -4.18 -19.84 6.98
N LEU A 399 -2.89 -19.75 7.29
CA LEU A 399 -2.05 -20.83 7.78
C LEU A 399 -1.76 -20.61 9.27
N VAL A 400 -2.14 -21.55 10.10
CA VAL A 400 -1.92 -21.47 11.56
C VAL A 400 -1.10 -22.64 12.09
N PRO A 401 -0.35 -22.47 13.19
CA PRO A 401 0.31 -23.56 13.88
C PRO A 401 -0.72 -24.52 14.48
N SER A 402 -0.28 -25.74 14.84
CA SER A 402 -1.16 -26.79 15.38
C SER A 402 -1.90 -26.37 16.65
N ALA A 403 -1.32 -25.50 17.47
CA ALA A 403 -1.94 -24.98 18.67
C ALA A 403 -3.22 -24.17 18.39
N LEU A 404 -3.26 -23.44 17.26
CA LEU A 404 -4.42 -22.64 16.84
C LEU A 404 -5.38 -23.41 15.92
N ALA A 405 -5.01 -24.60 15.44
CA ALA A 405 -5.81 -25.37 14.48
C ALA A 405 -7.26 -25.62 14.93
N PRO A 406 -7.57 -25.92 16.21
CA PRO A 406 -8.95 -26.10 16.65
C PRO A 406 -9.81 -24.83 16.45
N ARG A 407 -9.25 -23.65 16.69
CA ARG A 407 -9.93 -22.35 16.59
C ARG A 407 -10.22 -21.94 15.15
N TYR A 408 -9.43 -22.44 14.19
CA TYR A 408 -9.56 -22.10 12.77
C TYR A 408 -10.13 -23.24 11.91
N GLY A 409 -10.60 -24.36 12.54
CA GLY A 409 -11.14 -25.52 11.84
C GLY A 409 -10.08 -26.38 11.13
N GLY A 410 -8.80 -26.14 11.42
CA GLY A 410 -7.66 -26.83 10.82
C GLY A 410 -6.43 -25.95 10.72
N ARG A 411 -5.35 -26.49 10.17
CA ARG A 411 -4.11 -25.73 9.96
C ARG A 411 -4.16 -24.80 8.74
N VAL A 412 -5.20 -24.91 7.92
CA VAL A 412 -5.45 -24.06 6.75
C VAL A 412 -6.93 -23.69 6.77
N ALA A 413 -7.21 -22.41 6.98
CA ALA A 413 -8.56 -21.87 6.91
C ALA A 413 -8.74 -21.16 5.55
N PRO A 414 -9.75 -21.58 4.74
CA PRO A 414 -9.95 -21.02 3.40
C PRO A 414 -10.75 -19.73 3.43
N GLY A 415 -10.41 -18.82 2.50
CA GLY A 415 -11.13 -17.60 2.22
C GLY A 415 -11.39 -17.42 0.73
N VAL A 416 -12.50 -16.78 0.39
CA VAL A 416 -12.85 -16.41 -0.98
C VAL A 416 -13.41 -14.98 -1.01
N ALA A 417 -13.07 -14.24 -2.06
CA ALA A 417 -13.68 -12.96 -2.34
C ALA A 417 -14.06 -12.88 -3.82
N VAL A 418 -15.20 -12.20 -4.09
CA VAL A 418 -15.59 -11.78 -5.44
C VAL A 418 -15.90 -10.29 -5.38
N PHE A 419 -15.53 -9.55 -6.43
CA PHE A 419 -15.68 -8.10 -6.40
C PHE A 419 -15.88 -7.48 -7.77
N LEU A 420 -16.54 -6.33 -7.79
CA LEU A 420 -16.47 -5.35 -8.87
C LEU A 420 -15.44 -4.29 -8.49
N ALA A 421 -14.64 -3.87 -9.45
CA ALA A 421 -13.59 -2.86 -9.27
C ALA A 421 -13.85 -1.67 -10.20
N LEU A 422 -13.64 -0.45 -9.70
CA LEU A 422 -13.71 0.78 -10.48
C LEU A 422 -12.45 1.60 -10.22
N ARG A 423 -11.75 1.99 -11.30
CA ARG A 423 -10.55 2.83 -11.22
C ARG A 423 -10.43 3.76 -12.43
N PRO A 424 -9.65 4.84 -12.36
CA PRO A 424 -9.21 5.54 -13.56
C PRO A 424 -8.43 4.62 -14.51
N ALA A 425 -8.50 4.88 -15.80
CA ALA A 425 -7.65 4.20 -16.77
C ALA A 425 -6.19 4.65 -16.63
N ALA A 426 -5.24 3.79 -17.02
CA ALA A 426 -3.85 4.19 -17.09
C ALA A 426 -3.69 5.32 -18.15
N HIS A 427 -3.04 6.40 -17.76
CA HIS A 427 -2.58 7.42 -18.72
C HIS A 427 -1.23 6.97 -19.30
N ALA A 428 -1.10 6.97 -20.63
CA ALA A 428 0.20 6.96 -21.28
C ALA A 428 0.85 8.33 -21.00
N MET A 429 2.00 8.32 -20.34
CA MET A 429 2.86 9.49 -20.20
C MET A 429 3.65 9.73 -21.47
#